data_0ce60c0fe062ed83c6ed43a8d91209e6
#
_entry.id   0ce60c0fe062ed83c6ed43a8d91209e6
#
_cell.length_a   1.000
_cell.length_b   1.000
_cell.length_c   1.000
_cell.angle_alpha   90.00
_cell.angle_beta   90.00
_cell.angle_gamma   90.00
#
_symmetry.space_group_name_H-M   'P 1'
#
loop_
_entity.id
_entity.type
_entity.pdbx_description
1 polymer ?
#
loop_
_entity_poly.entity_id
_entity_poly.type
_entity_poly.pdbx_seq_one_letter_code
_entity_poly.pdbx_strand_id
1 'polypeptide(L)'
;MNILLINGSPKGKRSNSLRLANSFIEGFKEGYKSKNEAISIDEMHVTSMNVGTCKGCFACWQKTPGVCCINDDMQTVIGKMLEADIVVWSFPLYYFSVPGILKNVIDRQLPMSLPFMSTKDDGYGSGSHDCRYDMEGKRHVLISTCGFYSAEGNYDSVLRMFDHFLGKGHYTTIFCGQGELFRVKELSKRTDEYLATVKSAGAEYAITGKISEKTEVALHTLLYPRDVF
;
A
#
# COMPACT_ATOMS: atom_id res chain seq x y z
N MET A 1 2.34 17.01 -7.35
CA MET A 1 2.12 15.56 -7.12
C MET A 1 2.54 15.24 -5.70
N ASN A 2 1.59 14.81 -4.87
CA ASN A 2 1.82 14.43 -3.46
C ASN A 2 1.75 12.91 -3.32
N ILE A 3 2.79 12.29 -2.82
CA ILE A 3 2.86 10.84 -2.56
C ILE A 3 2.93 10.63 -1.06
N LEU A 4 2.02 9.81 -0.53
CA LEU A 4 2.06 9.33 0.84
C LEU A 4 2.56 7.88 0.86
N LEU A 5 3.70 7.62 1.48
CA LEU A 5 4.20 6.28 1.77
C LEU A 5 3.82 5.90 3.20
N ILE A 6 2.97 4.88 3.36
CA ILE A 6 2.61 4.30 4.65
C ILE A 6 3.39 3.00 4.82
N ASN A 7 4.38 3.01 5.70
CA ASN A 7 5.14 1.81 6.07
C ASN A 7 4.51 1.13 7.27
N GLY A 8 3.72 0.08 7.01
CA GLY A 8 3.06 -0.75 8.02
C GLY A 8 3.91 -1.93 8.53
N SER A 9 5.19 -1.97 8.21
CA SER A 9 6.05 -3.05 8.68
C SER A 9 6.47 -2.87 10.14
N PRO A 10 6.33 -3.89 11.02
CA PRO A 10 6.86 -3.85 12.38
C PRO A 10 8.37 -3.67 12.46
N LYS A 11 9.10 -3.94 11.38
CA LYS A 11 10.56 -3.72 11.30
C LYS A 11 10.92 -2.25 11.03
N GLY A 12 9.94 -1.37 10.83
CA GLY A 12 10.15 0.06 10.56
C GLY A 12 11.06 0.28 9.34
N LYS A 13 12.07 1.13 9.49
CA LYS A 13 13.04 1.45 8.42
C LYS A 13 13.87 0.26 7.91
N ARG A 14 13.90 -0.85 8.65
CA ARG A 14 14.65 -2.08 8.25
C ARG A 14 13.78 -3.08 7.47
N SER A 15 12.63 -2.67 7.01
CA SER A 15 11.69 -3.50 6.27
C SER A 15 12.16 -3.77 4.84
N ASN A 16 12.03 -5.03 4.38
CA ASN A 16 12.29 -5.39 2.99
C ASN A 16 11.21 -4.83 2.06
N SER A 17 9.93 -4.84 2.45
CA SER A 17 8.87 -4.19 1.68
C SER A 17 9.08 -2.68 1.53
N LEU A 18 9.65 -2.01 2.55
CA LEU A 18 10.03 -0.61 2.43
C LEU A 18 11.16 -0.39 1.41
N ARG A 19 12.14 -1.34 1.31
CA ARG A 19 13.18 -1.26 0.27
C ARG A 19 12.57 -1.28 -1.13
N LEU A 20 11.56 -2.14 -1.35
CA LEU A 20 10.83 -2.17 -2.62
C LEU A 20 10.09 -0.86 -2.85
N ALA A 21 9.36 -0.36 -1.84
CA ALA A 21 8.61 0.88 -1.96
C ALA A 21 9.52 2.08 -2.29
N ASN A 22 10.70 2.15 -1.67
CA ASN A 22 11.69 3.19 -1.96
C ASN A 22 12.21 3.09 -3.39
N SER A 23 12.51 1.88 -3.88
CA SER A 23 12.91 1.68 -5.28
C SER A 23 11.82 2.10 -6.26
N PHE A 24 10.56 1.75 -5.97
CA PHE A 24 9.41 2.22 -6.77
C PHE A 24 9.33 3.76 -6.80
N ILE A 25 9.44 4.41 -5.63
CA ILE A 25 9.39 5.88 -5.52
C ILE A 25 10.55 6.55 -6.24
N GLU A 26 11.76 5.97 -6.17
CA GLU A 26 12.90 6.48 -6.94
C GLU A 26 12.63 6.43 -8.44
N GLY A 27 12.14 5.30 -8.94
CA GLY A 27 11.73 5.17 -10.34
C GLY A 27 10.62 6.14 -10.71
N PHE A 28 9.62 6.29 -9.83
CA PHE A 28 8.54 7.25 -10.04
C PHE A 28 9.09 8.68 -10.20
N LYS A 29 10.01 9.10 -9.32
CA LYS A 29 10.66 10.43 -9.44
C LYS A 29 11.37 10.59 -10.78
N GLU A 30 12.06 9.56 -11.25
CA GLU A 30 12.78 9.60 -12.54
C GLU A 30 11.82 9.74 -13.72
N GLY A 31 10.77 8.91 -13.75
CA GLY A 31 9.75 8.98 -14.81
C GLY A 31 8.95 10.28 -14.80
N TYR A 32 8.70 10.83 -13.61
CA TYR A 32 7.90 12.04 -13.46
C TYR A 32 8.65 13.33 -13.83
N LYS A 33 10.00 13.31 -13.89
CA LYS A 33 10.82 14.47 -14.30
C LYS A 33 10.38 15.06 -15.64
N SER A 34 9.86 14.23 -16.54
CA SER A 34 9.39 14.67 -17.85
C SER A 34 8.19 15.64 -17.78
N LYS A 35 7.45 15.65 -16.66
CA LYS A 35 6.29 16.53 -16.47
C LYS A 35 6.63 17.90 -15.92
N ASN A 36 7.89 18.12 -15.53
CA ASN A 36 8.39 19.41 -15.01
C ASN A 36 7.60 19.94 -13.80
N GLU A 37 7.02 19.07 -13.01
CA GLU A 37 6.23 19.37 -11.80
C GLU A 37 6.95 18.87 -10.54
N ALA A 38 6.77 19.59 -9.42
CA ALA A 38 7.32 19.18 -8.13
C ALA A 38 6.62 17.93 -7.58
N ILE A 39 7.41 17.05 -6.94
CA ILE A 39 6.92 15.91 -6.19
C ILE A 39 7.20 16.16 -4.70
N SER A 40 6.17 16.04 -3.88
CA SER A 40 6.27 15.96 -2.43
C SER A 40 6.08 14.51 -1.99
N ILE A 41 6.89 14.04 -1.04
CA ILE A 41 6.77 12.69 -0.47
C ILE A 41 6.71 12.80 1.03
N ASP A 42 5.59 12.35 1.59
CA ASP A 42 5.40 12.14 3.02
C ASP A 42 5.60 10.64 3.31
N GLU A 43 6.50 10.32 4.24
CA GLU A 43 6.75 8.95 4.68
C GLU A 43 6.29 8.78 6.12
N MET A 44 5.34 7.87 6.34
CA MET A 44 4.78 7.54 7.65
C MET A 44 5.17 6.12 8.06
N HIS A 45 5.86 5.99 9.18
CA HIS A 45 6.18 4.69 9.79
C HIS A 45 5.18 4.40 10.90
N VAL A 46 4.27 3.46 10.69
CA VAL A 46 3.21 3.13 11.66
C VAL A 46 3.79 2.70 13.02
N THR A 47 4.97 2.07 13.04
CA THR A 47 5.69 1.71 14.28
C THR A 47 6.13 2.89 15.14
N SER A 48 6.22 4.08 14.56
CA SER A 48 6.63 5.31 15.26
C SER A 48 5.42 6.20 15.60
N MET A 49 4.22 5.72 15.33
CA MET A 49 2.97 6.46 15.50
C MET A 49 2.14 5.83 16.63
N ASN A 50 1.40 6.67 17.31
CA ASN A 50 0.40 6.25 18.29
C ASN A 50 -0.96 6.16 17.58
N VAL A 51 -1.27 4.99 16.99
CA VAL A 51 -2.57 4.70 16.38
C VAL A 51 -3.23 3.56 17.12
N GLY A 52 -4.17 3.89 17.98
CA GLY A 52 -4.93 2.92 18.77
C GLY A 52 -5.95 2.13 17.92
N THR A 53 -6.42 1.03 18.47
CA THR A 53 -7.45 0.17 17.83
C THR A 53 -8.79 0.89 17.73
N CYS A 54 -9.52 0.69 16.65
CA CYS A 54 -10.90 1.17 16.50
C CYS A 54 -11.81 0.53 17.55
N LYS A 55 -12.58 1.35 18.30
CA LYS A 55 -13.51 0.88 19.35
C LYS A 55 -14.90 0.50 18.81
N GLY A 56 -15.16 0.69 17.51
CA GLY A 56 -16.48 0.46 16.93
C GLY A 56 -17.57 1.34 17.52
N CYS A 57 -17.24 2.50 18.07
CA CYS A 57 -18.18 3.37 18.80
C CYS A 57 -19.05 4.25 17.89
N PHE A 58 -18.74 4.31 16.58
CA PHE A 58 -19.42 5.11 15.56
C PHE A 58 -19.58 6.62 15.87
N ALA A 59 -18.81 7.14 16.83
CA ALA A 59 -18.83 8.58 17.15
C ALA A 59 -18.47 9.43 15.92
N CYS A 60 -17.55 8.96 15.07
CA CYS A 60 -17.15 9.59 13.83
C CYS A 60 -18.24 9.66 12.76
N TRP A 61 -19.37 9.00 12.94
CA TRP A 61 -20.55 9.10 12.10
C TRP A 61 -21.68 9.91 12.76
N GLN A 62 -21.81 9.84 14.09
CA GLN A 62 -22.95 10.39 14.83
C GLN A 62 -22.65 11.69 15.55
N LYS A 63 -21.54 11.75 16.34
CA LYS A 63 -21.22 12.88 17.22
C LYS A 63 -20.25 13.86 16.60
N THR A 64 -19.24 13.37 15.91
CA THR A 64 -18.15 14.14 15.28
C THR A 64 -17.97 13.70 13.82
N PRO A 65 -18.96 13.94 12.93
CA PRO A 65 -18.91 13.43 11.55
C PRO A 65 -17.60 13.77 10.85
N GLY A 66 -16.90 12.73 10.37
CA GLY A 66 -15.61 12.86 9.71
C GLY A 66 -14.39 12.91 10.64
N VAL A 67 -14.57 12.94 11.97
CA VAL A 67 -13.47 13.01 12.94
C VAL A 67 -13.58 11.88 13.96
N CYS A 68 -12.48 11.12 14.14
CA CYS A 68 -12.45 10.10 15.19
C CYS A 68 -12.40 10.74 16.59
N CYS A 69 -13.16 10.20 17.53
CA CYS A 69 -13.15 10.66 18.92
C CYS A 69 -11.90 10.24 19.72
N ILE A 70 -11.08 9.33 19.18
CA ILE A 70 -9.81 8.95 19.80
C ILE A 70 -8.77 10.00 19.38
N ASN A 71 -8.20 10.70 20.35
CA ASN A 71 -7.16 11.70 20.13
C ASN A 71 -5.80 11.00 20.05
N ASP A 72 -5.36 10.68 18.84
CA ASP A 72 -4.08 10.06 18.52
C ASP A 72 -3.63 10.47 17.10
N ASP A 73 -2.54 9.86 16.60
CA ASP A 73 -1.95 10.24 15.31
C ASP A 73 -2.82 9.91 14.09
N MET A 74 -3.94 9.20 14.26
CA MET A 74 -4.79 8.82 13.13
C MET A 74 -5.38 10.01 12.39
N GLN A 75 -5.62 11.12 13.07
CA GLN A 75 -6.10 12.35 12.41
C GLN A 75 -5.07 12.89 11.42
N THR A 76 -3.78 12.85 11.80
CA THR A 76 -2.68 13.21 10.89
C THR A 76 -2.61 12.28 9.69
N VAL A 77 -2.78 10.96 9.92
CA VAL A 77 -2.81 9.97 8.82
C VAL A 77 -3.93 10.27 7.83
N ILE A 78 -5.15 10.49 8.33
CA ILE A 78 -6.30 10.82 7.48
C ILE A 78 -6.04 12.12 6.70
N GLY A 79 -5.54 13.17 7.35
CA GLY A 79 -5.20 14.43 6.69
C GLY A 79 -4.23 14.20 5.53
N LYS A 80 -3.14 13.45 5.76
CA LYS A 80 -2.16 13.13 4.73
C LYS A 80 -2.72 12.24 3.62
N MET A 81 -3.61 11.31 3.93
CA MET A 81 -4.31 10.52 2.90
C MET A 81 -5.20 11.38 2.02
N LEU A 82 -5.86 12.40 2.58
CA LEU A 82 -6.70 13.33 1.83
C LEU A 82 -5.87 14.28 0.94
N GLU A 83 -4.67 14.68 1.37
CA GLU A 83 -3.75 15.53 0.61
C GLU A 83 -3.02 14.78 -0.52
N ALA A 84 -2.86 13.47 -0.39
CA ALA A 84 -2.08 12.67 -1.32
C ALA A 84 -2.81 12.41 -2.64
N ASP A 85 -2.09 12.49 -3.76
CA ASP A 85 -2.53 12.03 -5.07
C ASP A 85 -2.30 10.52 -5.23
N ILE A 86 -1.24 10.00 -4.56
CA ILE A 86 -0.89 8.57 -4.58
C ILE A 86 -0.61 8.13 -3.15
N VAL A 87 -1.26 7.03 -2.72
CA VAL A 87 -0.95 6.36 -1.45
C VAL A 87 -0.24 5.04 -1.74
N VAL A 88 1.00 4.93 -1.28
CA VAL A 88 1.82 3.71 -1.37
C VAL A 88 1.75 2.98 -0.03
N TRP A 89 1.17 1.80 -0.03
CA TRP A 89 1.07 0.92 1.13
C TRP A 89 2.23 -0.06 1.12
N SER A 90 3.15 0.05 2.05
CA SER A 90 4.31 -0.85 2.17
C SER A 90 4.19 -1.72 3.41
N PHE A 91 4.13 -3.04 3.27
CA PHE A 91 3.96 -3.96 4.39
C PHE A 91 4.46 -5.38 4.07
N PRO A 92 4.91 -6.16 5.07
CA PRO A 92 5.11 -7.59 4.92
C PRO A 92 3.76 -8.32 5.02
N LEU A 93 3.63 -9.45 4.32
CA LEU A 93 2.50 -10.35 4.52
C LEU A 93 2.65 -11.07 5.86
N TYR A 94 1.72 -10.87 6.78
CA TYR A 94 1.67 -11.53 8.08
C TYR A 94 0.38 -12.34 8.20
N TYR A 95 0.54 -13.65 8.32
CA TYR A 95 -0.57 -14.59 8.43
C TYR A 95 -1.67 -14.35 7.37
N PHE A 96 -1.23 -14.25 6.10
CA PHE A 96 -2.06 -13.98 4.91
C PHE A 96 -2.79 -12.63 4.91
N SER A 97 -2.37 -11.67 5.74
CA SER A 97 -2.96 -10.33 5.82
C SER A 97 -1.90 -9.24 6.04
N VAL A 98 -2.35 -8.01 6.27
CA VAL A 98 -1.48 -6.92 6.70
C VAL A 98 -1.11 -7.09 8.19
N PRO A 99 0.04 -6.55 8.64
CA PRO A 99 0.39 -6.52 10.05
C PRO A 99 -0.68 -5.82 10.91
N GLY A 100 -0.90 -6.28 12.14
CA GLY A 100 -1.93 -5.74 13.04
C GLY A 100 -1.83 -4.22 13.25
N ILE A 101 -0.61 -3.67 13.33
CA ILE A 101 -0.41 -2.22 13.43
C ILE A 101 -0.92 -1.47 12.20
N LEU A 102 -0.76 -2.01 10.99
CA LEU A 102 -1.31 -1.43 9.77
C LEU A 102 -2.83 -1.63 9.71
N LYS A 103 -3.33 -2.75 10.22
CA LYS A 103 -4.78 -2.99 10.30
C LYS A 103 -5.47 -1.95 11.19
N ASN A 104 -4.83 -1.50 12.27
CA ASN A 104 -5.36 -0.39 13.06
C ASN A 104 -5.55 0.88 12.22
N VAL A 105 -4.57 1.23 11.37
CA VAL A 105 -4.68 2.38 10.46
C VAL A 105 -5.84 2.19 9.47
N ILE A 106 -6.00 0.98 8.92
CA ILE A 106 -7.09 0.68 7.98
C ILE A 106 -8.45 0.79 8.68
N ASP A 107 -8.63 0.16 9.84
CA ASP A 107 -9.90 0.19 10.59
C ASP A 107 -10.28 1.60 11.07
N ARG A 108 -9.30 2.44 11.30
CA ARG A 108 -9.49 3.81 11.77
C ARG A 108 -9.78 4.81 10.64
N GLN A 109 -9.92 4.34 9.37
CA GLN A 109 -10.39 5.16 8.25
C GLN A 109 -11.92 5.35 8.23
N LEU A 110 -12.66 4.74 9.13
CA LEU A 110 -14.12 4.86 9.21
C LEU A 110 -14.65 6.33 9.17
N PRO A 111 -13.97 7.35 9.71
CA PRO A 111 -14.37 8.76 9.54
C PRO A 111 -14.45 9.22 8.09
N MET A 112 -13.70 8.58 7.18
CA MET A 112 -13.68 8.91 5.76
C MET A 112 -14.91 8.37 5.00
N SER A 113 -15.71 7.52 5.65
CA SER A 113 -16.93 6.93 5.06
C SER A 113 -18.19 7.61 5.60
N LEU A 114 -19.25 7.57 4.80
CA LEU A 114 -20.60 7.96 5.21
C LEU A 114 -21.30 6.80 5.95
N PRO A 115 -22.24 7.09 6.88
CA PRO A 115 -22.93 6.04 7.63
C PRO A 115 -23.95 5.24 6.82
N PHE A 116 -24.29 5.71 5.61
CA PHE A 116 -25.30 5.10 4.77
C PHE A 116 -24.67 4.08 3.82
N MET A 117 -25.40 2.99 3.59
CA MET A 117 -24.99 2.00 2.60
C MET A 117 -25.08 2.61 1.20
N SER A 118 -24.02 2.39 0.43
CA SER A 118 -23.99 2.75 -0.98
C SER A 118 -24.89 1.81 -1.79
N THR A 119 -25.52 2.36 -2.85
CA THR A 119 -26.20 1.57 -3.88
C THR A 119 -25.25 1.08 -4.98
N LYS A 120 -23.96 1.48 -4.92
CA LYS A 120 -22.96 1.05 -5.90
C LYS A 120 -22.64 -0.44 -5.69
N ASP A 121 -22.50 -1.14 -6.81
CA ASP A 121 -22.04 -2.51 -6.82
C ASP A 121 -20.52 -2.53 -6.49
N ASP A 122 -20.15 -3.21 -5.41
CA ASP A 122 -18.75 -3.42 -5.02
C ASP A 122 -18.12 -4.63 -5.75
N GLY A 123 -18.85 -5.24 -6.67
CA GLY A 123 -18.44 -6.45 -7.40
C GLY A 123 -18.52 -7.74 -6.58
N TYR A 124 -19.04 -7.66 -5.35
CA TYR A 124 -19.14 -8.78 -4.41
C TYR A 124 -20.54 -8.95 -3.81
N GLY A 125 -21.46 -8.02 -4.09
CA GLY A 125 -22.82 -8.06 -3.59
C GLY A 125 -22.94 -7.82 -2.08
N SER A 126 -21.88 -7.34 -1.42
CA SER A 126 -21.85 -7.11 0.03
C SER A 126 -22.25 -5.70 0.44
N GLY A 127 -22.30 -4.79 -0.53
CA GLY A 127 -22.52 -3.36 -0.30
C GLY A 127 -21.28 -2.67 0.26
N SER A 128 -21.28 -1.36 0.17
CA SER A 128 -20.18 -0.51 0.64
C SER A 128 -20.75 0.78 1.25
N HIS A 129 -19.89 1.58 1.83
CA HIS A 129 -20.18 2.94 2.25
C HIS A 129 -19.56 3.92 1.26
N ASP A 130 -20.29 4.94 0.85
CA ASP A 130 -19.71 6.01 0.04
C ASP A 130 -18.65 6.78 0.83
N CYS A 131 -17.64 7.28 0.13
CA CYS A 131 -16.66 8.18 0.72
C CYS A 131 -17.31 9.52 1.12
N ARG A 132 -16.89 10.06 2.25
CA ARG A 132 -17.26 11.40 2.73
C ARG A 132 -16.57 12.51 1.93
N TYR A 133 -15.39 12.21 1.43
CA TYR A 133 -14.52 13.15 0.72
C TYR A 133 -14.44 12.77 -0.76
N ASP A 134 -14.11 13.75 -1.59
CA ASP A 134 -13.77 13.47 -2.98
C ASP A 134 -12.45 12.68 -3.03
N MET A 135 -12.53 11.48 -3.55
CA MET A 135 -11.40 10.56 -3.73
C MET A 135 -11.11 10.31 -5.22
N GLU A 136 -11.77 11.07 -6.11
CA GLU A 136 -11.58 10.92 -7.55
C GLU A 136 -10.12 11.22 -7.93
N GLY A 137 -9.57 10.41 -8.81
CA GLY A 137 -8.19 10.54 -9.27
C GLY A 137 -7.12 10.07 -8.28
N LYS A 138 -7.46 9.74 -7.04
CA LYS A 138 -6.48 9.15 -6.10
C LYS A 138 -6.10 7.74 -6.54
N ARG A 139 -4.80 7.48 -6.47
CA ARG A 139 -4.22 6.20 -6.88
C ARG A 139 -3.62 5.48 -5.68
N HIS A 140 -3.69 4.17 -5.70
CA HIS A 140 -3.14 3.34 -4.63
C HIS A 140 -2.15 2.31 -5.20
N VAL A 141 -1.04 2.10 -4.49
CA VAL A 141 -0.04 1.09 -4.84
C VAL A 141 0.24 0.24 -3.61
N LEU A 142 0.07 -1.06 -3.72
CA LEU A 142 0.33 -2.02 -2.66
C LEU A 142 1.68 -2.70 -2.92
N ILE A 143 2.64 -2.51 -2.04
CA ILE A 143 3.98 -3.09 -2.16
C ILE A 143 4.25 -3.97 -0.95
N SER A 144 4.40 -5.26 -1.18
CA SER A 144 4.53 -6.23 -0.09
C SER A 144 5.57 -7.31 -0.38
N THR A 145 6.12 -7.87 0.70
CA THR A 145 6.99 -9.04 0.65
C THR A 145 6.42 -10.15 1.54
N CYS A 146 6.58 -11.40 1.13
CA CYS A 146 6.27 -12.57 1.97
C CYS A 146 7.45 -13.54 2.05
N GLY A 147 7.42 -14.44 3.04
CA GLY A 147 8.42 -15.49 3.21
C GLY A 147 8.16 -16.73 2.36
N PHE A 148 7.04 -16.82 1.65
CA PHE A 148 6.77 -17.92 0.74
C PHE A 148 7.65 -17.82 -0.51
N TYR A 149 7.90 -18.92 -1.18
CA TYR A 149 8.71 -18.89 -2.41
C TYR A 149 8.05 -18.11 -3.56
N SER A 150 6.73 -17.98 -3.56
CA SER A 150 5.96 -17.20 -4.54
C SER A 150 4.94 -16.31 -3.83
N ALA A 151 4.60 -15.19 -4.44
CA ALA A 151 3.48 -14.36 -4.01
C ALA A 151 2.12 -14.93 -4.45
N GLU A 152 2.10 -15.79 -5.46
CA GLU A 152 0.90 -16.33 -6.08
C GLU A 152 0.04 -17.09 -5.05
N GLY A 153 -1.27 -16.78 -5.00
CA GLY A 153 -2.24 -17.38 -4.09
C GLY A 153 -2.11 -16.98 -2.61
N ASN A 154 -1.02 -16.31 -2.23
CA ASN A 154 -0.78 -15.96 -0.83
C ASN A 154 -1.40 -14.61 -0.40
N TYR A 155 -1.82 -13.80 -1.35
CA TYR A 155 -2.33 -12.44 -1.12
C TYR A 155 -3.85 -12.30 -1.32
N ASP A 156 -4.60 -13.38 -1.57
CA ASP A 156 -6.03 -13.33 -1.90
C ASP A 156 -6.85 -12.61 -0.84
N SER A 157 -6.57 -12.85 0.45
CA SER A 157 -7.26 -12.17 1.55
C SER A 157 -6.90 -10.67 1.64
N VAL A 158 -5.66 -10.31 1.31
CA VAL A 158 -5.23 -8.90 1.23
C VAL A 158 -5.94 -8.21 0.07
N LEU A 159 -5.92 -8.80 -1.10
CA LEU A 159 -6.60 -8.26 -2.29
C LEU A 159 -8.09 -8.07 -2.02
N ARG A 160 -8.75 -9.10 -1.45
CA ARG A 160 -10.17 -9.02 -1.10
C ARG A 160 -10.47 -7.88 -0.12
N MET A 161 -9.64 -7.69 0.90
CA MET A 161 -9.80 -6.59 1.85
C MET A 161 -9.66 -5.23 1.16
N PHE A 162 -8.63 -5.06 0.31
CA PHE A 162 -8.42 -3.79 -0.41
C PHE A 162 -9.50 -3.53 -1.47
N ASP A 163 -10.00 -4.58 -2.14
CA ASP A 163 -11.13 -4.47 -3.06
C ASP A 163 -12.37 -3.85 -2.40
N HIS A 164 -12.66 -4.23 -1.14
CA HIS A 164 -13.83 -3.72 -0.43
C HIS A 164 -13.76 -2.23 -0.10
N PHE A 165 -12.58 -1.65 0.12
CA PHE A 165 -12.53 -0.24 0.49
C PHE A 165 -11.90 0.68 -0.57
N LEU A 166 -11.16 0.15 -1.54
CA LEU A 166 -10.64 0.92 -2.67
C LEU A 166 -11.41 0.70 -3.96
N GLY A 167 -12.15 -0.41 -4.05
CA GLY A 167 -12.77 -0.90 -5.27
C GLY A 167 -11.86 -1.88 -6.02
N LYS A 168 -12.48 -2.89 -6.60
CA LYS A 168 -11.78 -3.95 -7.34
C LYS A 168 -11.01 -3.37 -8.54
N GLY A 169 -9.71 -3.62 -8.57
CA GLY A 169 -8.84 -3.16 -9.66
C GLY A 169 -8.48 -1.67 -9.63
N HIS A 170 -8.84 -0.93 -8.56
CA HIS A 170 -8.51 0.48 -8.42
C HIS A 170 -7.17 0.72 -7.72
N TYR A 171 -6.28 -0.26 -7.75
CA TYR A 171 -4.93 -0.16 -7.20
C TYR A 171 -3.95 -1.01 -8.00
N THR A 172 -2.67 -0.71 -7.86
CA THR A 172 -1.56 -1.47 -8.48
C THR A 172 -0.86 -2.27 -7.39
N THR A 173 -0.40 -3.47 -7.72
CA THR A 173 0.29 -4.36 -6.78
C THR A 173 1.72 -4.67 -7.22
N ILE A 174 2.64 -4.73 -6.25
CA ILE A 174 3.99 -5.28 -6.39
C ILE A 174 4.21 -6.21 -5.20
N PHE A 175 4.01 -7.50 -5.42
CA PHE A 175 4.14 -8.53 -4.40
C PHE A 175 5.33 -9.43 -4.68
N CYS A 176 6.25 -9.50 -3.73
CA CYS A 176 7.49 -10.26 -3.86
C CYS A 176 7.51 -11.43 -2.88
N GLY A 177 7.63 -12.65 -3.40
CA GLY A 177 7.96 -13.83 -2.61
C GLY A 177 9.40 -13.82 -2.14
N GLN A 178 9.80 -14.80 -1.32
CA GLN A 178 11.17 -14.99 -0.87
C GLN A 178 11.79 -13.75 -0.21
N GLY A 179 10.94 -12.94 0.45
CA GLY A 179 11.33 -11.63 1.00
C GLY A 179 12.49 -11.67 1.98
N GLU A 180 12.81 -12.83 2.57
CA GLU A 180 13.93 -13.00 3.49
C GLU A 180 15.28 -12.92 2.77
N LEU A 181 15.34 -13.25 1.47
CA LEU A 181 16.57 -13.23 0.68
C LEU A 181 17.19 -11.84 0.54
N PHE A 182 16.39 -10.77 0.71
CA PHE A 182 16.93 -9.41 0.73
C PHE A 182 17.94 -9.14 1.87
N ARG A 183 18.12 -10.08 2.80
CA ARG A 183 19.09 -9.99 3.90
C ARG A 183 20.32 -10.87 3.69
N VAL A 184 20.31 -11.71 2.66
CA VAL A 184 21.38 -12.62 2.32
C VAL A 184 22.38 -11.89 1.43
N LYS A 185 23.57 -11.60 1.97
CA LYS A 185 24.59 -10.79 1.26
C LYS A 185 25.05 -11.44 -0.04
N GLU A 186 25.15 -12.76 -0.05
CA GLU A 186 25.56 -13.57 -1.19
C GLU A 186 24.59 -13.46 -2.36
N LEU A 187 23.33 -13.09 -2.09
CA LEU A 187 22.28 -12.90 -3.09
C LEU A 187 22.04 -11.42 -3.45
N SER A 188 22.91 -10.50 -2.98
CA SER A 188 22.73 -9.06 -3.19
C SER A 188 22.56 -8.72 -4.66
N LYS A 189 23.38 -9.32 -5.55
CA LYS A 189 23.25 -9.08 -7.01
C LYS A 189 21.83 -9.37 -7.50
N ARG A 190 21.24 -10.52 -7.11
CA ARG A 190 19.91 -10.92 -7.55
C ARG A 190 18.81 -10.04 -6.97
N THR A 191 18.94 -9.68 -5.68
CA THR A 191 17.98 -8.78 -5.03
C THR A 191 18.07 -7.35 -5.58
N ASP A 192 19.26 -6.90 -5.96
CA ASP A 192 19.45 -5.58 -6.57
C ASP A 192 18.89 -5.53 -8.00
N GLU A 193 19.02 -6.60 -8.78
CA GLU A 193 18.35 -6.76 -10.09
C GLU A 193 16.83 -6.67 -9.94
N TYR A 194 16.26 -7.32 -8.93
CA TYR A 194 14.83 -7.23 -8.64
C TYR A 194 14.41 -5.80 -8.23
N LEU A 195 15.18 -5.13 -7.38
CA LEU A 195 14.94 -3.73 -7.02
C LEU A 195 15.02 -2.81 -8.24
N ALA A 196 15.92 -3.06 -9.18
CA ALA A 196 15.98 -2.33 -10.45
C ALA A 196 14.69 -2.52 -11.28
N THR A 197 14.13 -3.73 -11.30
CA THR A 197 12.83 -4.00 -11.93
C THR A 197 11.70 -3.23 -11.24
N VAL A 198 11.67 -3.20 -9.90
CA VAL A 198 10.70 -2.40 -9.12
C VAL A 198 10.86 -0.91 -9.41
N LYS A 199 12.10 -0.43 -9.58
CA LYS A 199 12.39 0.96 -9.98
C LYS A 199 11.85 1.26 -11.38
N SER A 200 12.04 0.35 -12.33
CA SER A 200 11.46 0.48 -13.68
C SER A 200 9.93 0.55 -13.64
N ALA A 201 9.30 -0.30 -12.81
CA ALA A 201 7.85 -0.25 -12.59
C ALA A 201 7.38 1.13 -12.09
N GLY A 202 8.13 1.73 -11.18
CA GLY A 202 7.87 3.10 -10.69
C GLY A 202 7.95 4.15 -11.79
N ALA A 203 8.96 4.06 -12.66
CA ALA A 203 9.13 4.99 -13.77
C ALA A 203 8.01 4.88 -14.81
N GLU A 204 7.61 3.65 -15.17
CA GLU A 204 6.48 3.40 -16.06
C GLU A 204 5.16 3.94 -15.46
N TYR A 205 4.93 3.66 -14.17
CA TYR A 205 3.75 4.11 -13.47
C TYR A 205 3.63 5.64 -13.39
N ALA A 206 4.75 6.34 -13.26
CA ALA A 206 4.78 7.81 -13.27
C ALA A 206 4.31 8.41 -14.61
N ILE A 207 4.62 7.74 -15.72
CA ILE A 207 4.30 8.20 -17.07
C ILE A 207 2.87 7.86 -17.45
N THR A 208 2.47 6.60 -17.24
CA THR A 208 1.26 6.01 -17.79
C THR A 208 0.16 5.73 -16.74
N GLY A 209 0.49 5.73 -15.45
CA GLY A 209 -0.39 5.27 -14.37
C GLY A 209 -0.51 3.74 -14.30
N LYS A 210 0.28 3.00 -15.08
CA LYS A 210 0.27 1.53 -15.16
C LYS A 210 1.68 0.98 -15.24
N ILE A 211 1.85 -0.28 -14.90
CA ILE A 211 3.06 -1.08 -15.12
C ILE A 211 2.85 -1.84 -16.43
N SER A 212 3.88 -1.94 -17.27
CA SER A 212 3.82 -2.71 -18.51
C SER A 212 3.78 -4.21 -18.23
N GLU A 213 3.14 -4.99 -19.10
CA GLU A 213 3.08 -6.45 -19.00
C GLU A 213 4.48 -7.08 -18.90
N LYS A 214 5.45 -6.55 -19.64
CA LYS A 214 6.84 -7.00 -19.56
C LYS A 214 7.42 -6.84 -18.15
N THR A 215 7.19 -5.71 -17.53
CA THR A 215 7.68 -5.43 -16.17
C THR A 215 6.90 -6.23 -15.14
N GLU A 216 5.58 -6.41 -15.31
CA GLU A 216 4.77 -7.29 -14.46
C GLU A 216 5.28 -8.72 -14.47
N VAL A 217 5.55 -9.31 -15.64
CA VAL A 217 6.14 -10.65 -15.76
C VAL A 217 7.49 -10.71 -15.04
N ALA A 218 8.34 -9.70 -15.19
CA ALA A 218 9.63 -9.65 -14.50
C ALA A 218 9.49 -9.56 -12.97
N LEU A 219 8.48 -8.85 -12.45
CA LEU A 219 8.17 -8.77 -11.02
C LEU A 219 7.68 -10.09 -10.42
N HIS A 220 7.11 -10.99 -11.23
CA HIS A 220 6.69 -12.33 -10.80
C HIS A 220 7.81 -13.38 -10.87
N THR A 221 8.98 -13.03 -11.42
CA THR A 221 10.13 -13.94 -11.48
C THR A 221 10.67 -14.21 -10.08
N LEU A 222 10.86 -15.47 -9.73
CA LEU A 222 11.41 -15.87 -8.43
C LEU A 222 12.82 -15.29 -8.23
N LEU A 223 13.11 -14.85 -7.01
CA LEU A 223 14.46 -14.41 -6.63
C LEU A 223 15.44 -15.57 -6.67
N TYR A 224 15.00 -16.77 -6.31
CA TYR A 224 15.78 -17.99 -6.31
C TYR A 224 14.94 -19.18 -6.76
N PRO A 225 15.52 -20.17 -7.46
CA PRO A 225 14.79 -21.35 -7.91
C PRO A 225 14.08 -22.08 -6.75
N ARG A 226 12.89 -22.61 -7.02
CA ARG A 226 12.03 -23.22 -6.00
C ARG A 226 12.66 -24.47 -5.36
N ASP A 227 13.36 -25.25 -6.17
CA ASP A 227 14.02 -26.52 -5.77
C ASP A 227 15.26 -26.31 -4.90
N VAL A 228 15.73 -25.07 -4.75
CA VAL A 228 16.90 -24.69 -3.97
C VAL A 228 16.54 -23.78 -2.79
N PHE A 229 15.34 -23.18 -2.79
CA PHE A 229 14.82 -22.33 -1.72
C PHE A 229 14.23 -23.17 -0.59
#